data_77e1630d4569220f528e65355b7c0231
#
_entry.id   77e1630d4569220f528e65355b7c0231
#
_cell.length_a   1.000
_cell.length_b   1.000
_cell.length_c   1.000
_cell.angle_alpha   90.00
_cell.angle_beta   90.00
_cell.angle_gamma   90.00
#
_symmetry.space_group_name_H-M   'P 1'
#
loop_
_entity.id
_entity.type
_entity.pdbx_description
1 polymer ?
#
loop_
_entity_poly.entity_id
_entity_poly.type
_entity_poly.pdbx_seq_one_letter_code
_entity_poly.pdbx_strand_id
1 'polypeptide(L)'
;MEDIHWVAIERGTHALSDGRTIVAGTTDNVSYSAQNVNFGHQFSSKPIVLTNVASHGSGHLVDSDPKNITSSSFDLQLQSDQKRWGQNSTAVEKVGWIAIETGGSAGLRQLGEAKIVSAVNHTEKDVSFNTTDDAVIIAETQTLAGPDVANVTINNVTNNSVSVRITETNYHLTKRGEHGHHAYEDVGVAIFKKGLILCFGRGTEILT
;
A
#
# COMPACT_ATOMS: atom_id res chain seq x y z
N MET A 1 1.22 -23.01 -3.43
CA MET A 1 2.42 -22.14 -3.58
C MET A 1 1.86 -20.73 -3.57
N GLU A 2 2.42 -19.83 -2.79
CA GLU A 2 1.96 -18.44 -2.77
C GLU A 2 2.79 -17.66 -3.79
N ASP A 3 2.13 -16.79 -4.55
CA ASP A 3 2.79 -15.90 -5.50
C ASP A 3 3.15 -14.59 -4.78
N ILE A 4 4.35 -14.07 -5.06
CA ILE A 4 4.81 -12.79 -4.51
C ILE A 4 4.78 -11.75 -5.63
N HIS A 5 3.97 -10.72 -5.44
CA HIS A 5 3.95 -9.54 -6.29
C HIS A 5 4.88 -8.47 -5.72
N TRP A 6 5.63 -7.81 -6.58
CA TRP A 6 6.50 -6.71 -6.18
C TRP A 6 6.58 -5.63 -7.24
N VAL A 7 6.85 -4.42 -6.80
CA VAL A 7 7.14 -3.25 -7.65
C VAL A 7 8.36 -2.52 -7.08
N ALA A 8 9.22 -2.03 -7.96
CA ALA A 8 10.33 -1.19 -7.59
C ALA A 8 10.29 0.08 -8.44
N ILE A 9 10.38 1.23 -7.78
CA ILE A 9 10.34 2.56 -8.41
C ILE A 9 11.53 3.35 -7.92
N GLU A 10 12.24 4.01 -8.84
CA GLU A 10 13.32 4.92 -8.48
C GLU A 10 12.78 6.04 -7.58
N ARG A 11 13.56 6.42 -6.58
CA ARG A 11 13.20 7.52 -5.68
C ARG A 11 13.11 8.84 -6.45
N GLY A 12 12.03 9.58 -6.25
CA GLY A 12 11.78 10.86 -6.90
C GLY A 12 10.34 11.05 -7.33
N THR A 13 10.10 12.06 -8.16
CA THR A 13 8.79 12.38 -8.76
C THR A 13 8.83 12.01 -10.23
N HIS A 14 7.89 11.19 -10.67
CA HIS A 14 7.84 10.64 -12.00
C HIS A 14 6.50 10.95 -12.66
N ALA A 15 6.54 11.67 -13.77
CA ALA A 15 5.37 11.88 -14.61
C ALA A 15 5.11 10.65 -15.47
N LEU A 16 3.87 10.19 -15.50
CA LEU A 16 3.42 9.09 -16.31
C LEU A 16 2.94 9.57 -17.67
N SER A 17 2.97 8.70 -18.68
CA SER A 17 2.54 9.05 -20.05
C SER A 17 1.05 9.41 -20.14
N ASP A 18 0.24 8.96 -19.18
CA ASP A 18 -1.18 9.29 -19.07
C ASP A 18 -1.46 10.58 -18.27
N GLY A 19 -0.43 11.32 -17.92
CA GLY A 19 -0.51 12.60 -17.20
C GLY A 19 -0.57 12.49 -15.67
N ARG A 20 -0.63 11.27 -15.12
CA ARG A 20 -0.57 11.05 -13.67
C ARG A 20 0.87 11.16 -13.15
N THR A 21 0.98 11.22 -11.84
CA THR A 21 2.28 11.30 -11.15
C THR A 21 2.44 10.12 -10.18
N ILE A 22 3.66 9.61 -10.09
CA ILE A 22 4.13 8.74 -9.01
C ILE A 22 5.22 9.48 -8.26
N VAL A 23 5.18 9.42 -6.93
CA VAL A 23 6.27 9.89 -6.07
C VAL A 23 6.75 8.73 -5.22
N ALA A 24 8.04 8.46 -5.23
CA ALA A 24 8.66 7.42 -4.41
C ALA A 24 9.69 8.01 -3.46
N GLY A 25 9.70 7.55 -2.23
CA GLY A 25 10.60 8.06 -1.21
C GLY A 25 10.93 7.05 -0.12
N THR A 26 11.76 7.50 0.81
CA THR A 26 12.07 6.77 2.04
C THR A 26 11.99 7.72 3.23
N THR A 27 11.56 7.21 4.36
CA THR A 27 11.48 7.93 5.62
C THR A 27 12.28 7.16 6.68
N ASP A 28 13.24 7.82 7.30
CA ASP A 28 14.07 7.23 8.34
C ASP A 28 13.42 7.44 9.73
N ASN A 29 13.79 6.59 10.68
CA ASN A 29 13.37 6.68 12.08
C ASN A 29 11.85 6.67 12.28
N VAL A 30 11.12 5.93 11.45
CA VAL A 30 9.69 5.71 11.63
C VAL A 30 9.49 4.88 12.89
N SER A 31 8.60 5.33 13.76
CA SER A 31 8.29 4.69 15.03
C SER A 31 6.79 4.40 15.16
N TYR A 32 6.36 3.96 16.34
CA TYR A 32 4.94 3.80 16.65
C TYR A 32 4.17 5.12 16.84
N SER A 33 4.88 6.25 16.89
CA SER A 33 4.27 7.58 16.86
C SER A 33 4.17 8.05 15.43
N ALA A 34 2.99 8.46 15.01
CA ALA A 34 2.79 8.96 13.66
C ALA A 34 3.65 10.19 13.39
N GLN A 35 4.31 10.20 12.24
CA GLN A 35 5.04 11.36 11.73
C GLN A 35 4.50 11.76 10.37
N ASN A 36 4.43 13.06 10.11
CA ASN A 36 3.96 13.58 8.84
C ASN A 36 5.06 13.48 7.78
N VAL A 37 4.73 12.93 6.64
CA VAL A 37 5.60 12.78 5.46
C VAL A 37 5.04 13.64 4.34
N ASN A 38 5.80 14.62 3.89
CA ASN A 38 5.45 15.44 2.74
C ASN A 38 5.92 14.75 1.45
N PHE A 39 5.06 14.68 0.43
CA PHE A 39 5.42 14.09 -0.86
C PHE A 39 6.46 14.90 -1.64
N GLY A 40 6.63 16.20 -1.33
CA GLY A 40 7.39 17.11 -2.17
C GLY A 40 6.70 17.41 -3.52
N HIS A 41 5.45 17.00 -3.65
CA HIS A 41 4.60 17.16 -4.82
C HIS A 41 3.15 17.41 -4.38
N GLN A 42 2.41 18.17 -5.18
CA GLN A 42 0.97 18.39 -4.99
C GLN A 42 0.22 17.58 -6.02
N PHE A 43 -0.43 16.49 -5.57
CA PHE A 43 -1.32 15.69 -6.42
C PHE A 43 -2.61 16.43 -6.74
N SER A 44 -3.24 16.11 -7.86
CA SER A 44 -4.55 16.67 -8.25
C SER A 44 -5.69 16.17 -7.34
N SER A 45 -5.52 14.99 -6.77
CA SER A 45 -6.44 14.36 -5.81
C SER A 45 -5.65 13.56 -4.77
N LYS A 46 -6.33 12.99 -3.78
CA LYS A 46 -5.74 12.07 -2.81
C LYS A 46 -5.11 10.87 -3.53
N PRO A 47 -3.78 10.66 -3.46
CA PRO A 47 -3.14 9.47 -4.03
C PRO A 47 -3.42 8.22 -3.18
N ILE A 48 -3.14 7.03 -3.71
CA ILE A 48 -2.89 5.86 -2.86
C ILE A 48 -1.43 5.90 -2.40
N VAL A 49 -1.18 5.40 -1.19
CA VAL A 49 0.17 5.28 -0.62
C VAL A 49 0.43 3.82 -0.29
N LEU A 50 1.51 3.28 -0.83
CA LEU A 50 2.02 1.94 -0.54
C LEU A 50 3.27 2.10 0.32
N THR A 51 3.40 1.30 1.37
CA THR A 51 4.54 1.36 2.30
C THR A 51 5.17 -0.01 2.48
N ASN A 52 6.44 -0.03 2.83
CA ASN A 52 7.14 -1.26 3.20
C ASN A 52 8.31 -0.95 4.12
N VAL A 53 8.43 -1.70 5.20
CA VAL A 53 9.57 -1.63 6.10
C VAL A 53 10.84 -2.08 5.36
N ALA A 54 11.82 -1.19 5.28
CA ALA A 54 13.05 -1.37 4.50
C ALA A 54 14.31 -1.58 5.36
N SER A 55 14.16 -1.73 6.67
CA SER A 55 15.24 -2.03 7.60
C SER A 55 14.80 -3.08 8.63
N HIS A 56 15.71 -3.52 9.46
CA HIS A 56 15.46 -4.48 10.54
C HIS A 56 16.12 -3.96 11.83
N GLY A 57 15.66 -2.82 12.29
CA GLY A 57 16.15 -2.16 13.51
C GLY A 57 15.50 -2.71 14.78
N SER A 58 14.30 -3.26 14.67
CA SER A 58 13.61 -3.94 15.76
C SER A 58 13.90 -5.44 15.74
N GLY A 59 13.93 -6.07 16.91
CA GLY A 59 13.95 -7.53 17.02
C GLY A 59 12.58 -8.18 16.82
N HIS A 60 11.58 -7.43 16.34
CA HIS A 60 10.18 -7.84 16.27
C HIS A 60 9.62 -7.62 14.88
N LEU A 61 8.57 -8.38 14.54
CA LEU A 61 7.79 -8.11 13.34
C LEU A 61 7.01 -6.80 13.52
N VAL A 62 7.21 -5.89 12.60
CA VAL A 62 6.52 -4.60 12.54
C VAL A 62 5.96 -4.40 11.14
N ASP A 63 4.84 -3.74 11.08
CA ASP A 63 4.22 -3.26 9.85
C ASP A 63 4.29 -1.74 9.77
N SER A 64 4.07 -1.18 8.60
CA SER A 64 4.08 0.26 8.36
C SER A 64 2.73 0.69 7.79
N ASP A 65 2.07 1.65 8.47
CA ASP A 65 0.73 2.09 8.11
C ASP A 65 0.69 3.55 7.70
N PRO A 66 0.27 3.83 6.45
CA PRO A 66 -0.06 5.18 6.02
C PRO A 66 -1.48 5.54 6.47
N LYS A 67 -1.68 6.78 6.92
CA LYS A 67 -2.99 7.33 7.29
C LYS A 67 -3.05 8.83 7.05
N ASN A 68 -4.24 9.43 7.24
CA ASN A 68 -4.45 10.88 7.07
C ASN A 68 -3.90 11.41 5.73
N ILE A 69 -4.04 10.60 4.67
CA ILE A 69 -3.49 10.91 3.37
C ILE A 69 -4.25 12.11 2.79
N THR A 70 -3.49 13.09 2.36
CA THR A 70 -3.95 14.30 1.64
C THR A 70 -3.36 14.31 0.23
N SER A 71 -3.59 15.38 -0.53
CA SER A 71 -2.94 15.57 -1.83
C SER A 71 -1.47 16.01 -1.75
N SER A 72 -0.93 16.32 -0.55
CA SER A 72 0.46 16.80 -0.38
C SER A 72 1.26 16.01 0.65
N SER A 73 0.61 15.24 1.52
CA SER A 73 1.27 14.56 2.64
C SER A 73 0.46 13.39 3.15
N PHE A 74 1.07 12.58 3.99
CA PHE A 74 0.42 11.53 4.76
C PHE A 74 1.11 11.38 6.12
N ASP A 75 0.45 10.75 7.07
CA ASP A 75 1.06 10.32 8.32
C ASP A 75 1.51 8.86 8.20
N LEU A 76 2.69 8.58 8.72
CA LEU A 76 3.31 7.25 8.71
C LEU A 76 3.66 6.82 10.13
N GLN A 77 3.34 5.58 10.48
CA GLN A 77 3.73 4.97 11.75
C GLN A 77 4.02 3.49 11.59
N LEU A 78 4.66 2.90 12.58
CA LEU A 78 4.76 1.44 12.70
C LEU A 78 3.59 0.91 13.53
N GLN A 79 3.19 -0.32 13.24
CA GLN A 79 2.34 -1.15 14.11
C GLN A 79 3.04 -2.46 14.48
N SER A 80 2.66 -3.02 15.60
CA SER A 80 3.11 -4.35 16.03
C SER A 80 2.17 -4.86 17.13
N ASP A 81 1.86 -6.13 17.12
CA ASP A 81 1.07 -6.79 18.16
C ASP A 81 1.72 -6.65 19.54
N GLN A 82 3.03 -6.57 19.61
CA GLN A 82 3.75 -6.48 20.87
C GLN A 82 3.55 -5.15 21.59
N LYS A 83 3.39 -4.04 20.85
CA LYS A 83 3.08 -2.74 21.45
C LYS A 83 1.71 -2.73 22.10
N ARG A 84 0.74 -3.40 21.53
CA ARG A 84 -0.61 -3.55 22.11
C ARG A 84 -0.58 -4.22 23.48
N TRP A 85 0.38 -5.12 23.69
CA TRP A 85 0.55 -5.86 24.95
C TRP A 85 1.38 -5.11 26.00
N GLY A 86 1.61 -3.81 25.85
CA GLY A 86 2.33 -2.98 26.80
C GLY A 86 3.85 -3.20 26.80
N GLN A 87 4.38 -3.86 25.79
CA GLN A 87 5.81 -3.93 25.61
C GLN A 87 6.30 -2.61 25.00
N ASN A 88 7.18 -1.92 25.71
CA ASN A 88 7.86 -0.71 25.23
C ASN A 88 8.81 -1.06 24.08
N SER A 89 8.30 -1.15 22.89
CA SER A 89 9.16 -1.23 21.72
C SER A 89 9.65 0.18 21.38
N THR A 90 10.94 0.37 21.44
CA THR A 90 11.63 1.57 20.95
C THR A 90 12.05 1.41 19.49
N ALA A 91 11.43 0.47 18.78
CA ALA A 91 11.78 0.19 17.40
C ALA A 91 11.62 1.43 16.53
N VAL A 92 12.65 1.69 15.76
CA VAL A 92 12.63 2.66 14.67
C VAL A 92 13.12 1.96 13.42
N GLU A 93 12.40 2.18 12.33
CA GLU A 93 12.69 1.56 11.04
C GLU A 93 12.82 2.62 9.94
N LYS A 94 13.50 2.24 8.88
CA LYS A 94 13.40 2.92 7.60
C LYS A 94 12.22 2.33 6.86
N VAL A 95 11.36 3.18 6.32
CA VAL A 95 10.20 2.78 5.52
C VAL A 95 10.33 3.37 4.12
N GLY A 96 10.24 2.49 3.10
CA GLY A 96 10.04 2.88 1.72
C GLY A 96 8.57 3.17 1.47
N TRP A 97 8.26 4.16 0.63
CA TRP A 97 6.89 4.46 0.26
C TRP A 97 6.78 4.90 -1.19
N ILE A 98 5.61 4.63 -1.77
CA ILE A 98 5.24 5.02 -3.13
C ILE A 98 3.84 5.64 -3.07
N ALA A 99 3.71 6.89 -3.51
CA ALA A 99 2.42 7.56 -3.67
C ALA A 99 2.05 7.60 -5.15
N ILE A 100 0.86 7.11 -5.50
CA ILE A 100 0.40 6.96 -6.87
C ILE A 100 -0.89 7.74 -7.06
N GLU A 101 -0.92 8.65 -8.02
CA GLU A 101 -2.13 9.37 -8.38
C GLU A 101 -3.22 8.40 -8.83
N THR A 102 -4.44 8.55 -8.30
CA THR A 102 -5.57 7.66 -8.59
C THR A 102 -6.03 7.78 -10.05
N GLY A 103 -6.58 6.71 -10.59
CA GLY A 103 -7.05 6.62 -11.96
C GLY A 103 -6.15 5.76 -12.85
N GLY A 104 -6.13 6.04 -14.13
CA GLY A 104 -5.39 5.30 -15.15
C GLY A 104 -6.10 4.04 -15.60
N SER A 105 -5.41 3.25 -16.42
CA SER A 105 -5.80 1.89 -16.78
C SER A 105 -4.55 1.02 -17.01
N ALA A 106 -4.68 -0.29 -16.87
CA ALA A 106 -3.59 -1.24 -17.11
C ALA A 106 -3.54 -1.74 -18.56
N GLY A 107 -4.06 -0.99 -19.53
CA GLY A 107 -4.07 -1.33 -20.94
C GLY A 107 -2.68 -1.32 -21.60
N LEU A 108 -2.60 -1.71 -22.86
CA LEU A 108 -1.39 -2.05 -23.63
C LEU A 108 -0.24 -1.01 -23.65
N ARG A 109 -0.47 0.22 -23.19
CA ARG A 109 0.56 1.27 -23.10
C ARG A 109 0.47 2.08 -21.81
N GLN A 110 -0.25 1.58 -20.83
CA GLN A 110 -0.48 2.32 -19.59
C GLN A 110 0.14 1.55 -18.42
N LEU A 111 0.72 2.31 -17.51
CA LEU A 111 1.47 1.84 -16.38
C LEU A 111 0.71 0.98 -15.40
N GLY A 112 -0.57 1.24 -15.30
CA GLY A 112 -1.39 0.61 -14.30
C GLY A 112 -2.56 1.48 -13.88
N GLU A 113 -3.33 0.94 -13.02
CA GLU A 113 -4.51 1.56 -12.43
C GLU A 113 -4.30 1.71 -10.93
N ALA A 114 -4.68 2.85 -10.36
CA ALA A 114 -4.64 3.08 -8.92
C ALA A 114 -6.02 3.48 -8.42
N LYS A 115 -6.55 2.76 -7.44
CA LYS A 115 -7.90 2.94 -6.91
C LYS A 115 -7.92 2.98 -5.40
N ILE A 116 -8.84 3.76 -4.83
CA ILE A 116 -9.23 3.67 -3.43
C ILE A 116 -10.53 2.88 -3.37
N VAL A 117 -10.54 1.83 -2.57
CA VAL A 117 -11.69 0.98 -2.28
C VAL A 117 -12.13 1.27 -0.86
N SER A 118 -13.24 1.98 -0.71
CA SER A 118 -13.72 2.40 0.61
C SER A 118 -14.51 1.30 1.31
N ALA A 119 -14.53 1.36 2.63
CA ALA A 119 -15.31 0.47 3.49
C ALA A 119 -14.99 -1.01 3.27
N VAL A 120 -13.71 -1.37 3.28
CA VAL A 120 -13.23 -2.75 3.28
C VAL A 120 -13.12 -3.24 4.73
N ASN A 121 -13.56 -4.44 5.00
CA ASN A 121 -13.44 -5.11 6.30
C ASN A 121 -13.00 -6.58 6.08
N HIS A 122 -13.32 -7.47 7.01
CA HIS A 122 -13.01 -8.90 6.91
C HIS A 122 -13.80 -9.64 5.79
N THR A 123 -14.82 -9.01 5.20
CA THR A 123 -15.56 -9.56 4.07
C THR A 123 -14.90 -9.18 2.75
N GLU A 124 -14.77 -10.12 1.84
CA GLU A 124 -14.20 -9.86 0.52
C GLU A 124 -14.99 -8.81 -0.25
N LYS A 125 -14.27 -7.92 -0.89
CA LYS A 125 -14.81 -6.88 -1.76
C LYS A 125 -14.10 -6.92 -3.10
N ASP A 126 -14.90 -7.05 -4.17
CA ASP A 126 -14.36 -7.15 -5.52
C ASP A 126 -13.97 -5.78 -6.07
N VAL A 127 -12.82 -5.75 -6.72
CA VAL A 127 -12.24 -4.59 -7.39
C VAL A 127 -12.02 -4.94 -8.86
N SER A 128 -12.83 -4.36 -9.73
CA SER A 128 -12.68 -4.54 -11.17
C SER A 128 -11.59 -3.60 -11.72
N PHE A 129 -10.86 -4.07 -12.73
CA PHE A 129 -9.85 -3.30 -13.44
C PHE A 129 -9.78 -3.71 -14.93
N ASN A 130 -9.14 -2.88 -15.73
CA ASN A 130 -8.99 -3.12 -17.15
C ASN A 130 -7.53 -3.47 -17.47
N THR A 131 -7.24 -4.76 -17.57
CA THR A 131 -5.97 -5.24 -18.14
C THR A 131 -6.23 -6.38 -19.11
N THR A 132 -5.39 -6.51 -20.12
CA THR A 132 -5.43 -7.62 -21.08
C THR A 132 -4.40 -8.69 -20.76
N ASP A 133 -3.53 -8.45 -19.78
CA ASP A 133 -2.38 -9.27 -19.44
C ASP A 133 -2.36 -9.60 -17.95
N ASP A 134 -1.49 -10.52 -17.54
CA ASP A 134 -1.19 -10.79 -16.13
C ASP A 134 -0.86 -9.48 -15.40
N ALA A 135 -1.50 -9.26 -14.28
CA ALA A 135 -1.31 -8.07 -13.46
C ALA A 135 -0.43 -8.35 -12.23
N VAL A 136 0.37 -7.36 -11.86
CA VAL A 136 0.97 -7.24 -10.52
C VAL A 136 0.04 -6.38 -9.69
N ILE A 137 -0.49 -6.91 -8.61
CA ILE A 137 -1.44 -6.23 -7.74
C ILE A 137 -0.80 -6.05 -6.38
N ILE A 138 -0.82 -4.80 -5.89
CA ILE A 138 -0.36 -4.44 -4.55
C ILE A 138 -1.46 -3.65 -3.89
N ALA A 139 -1.78 -3.99 -2.65
CA ALA A 139 -2.82 -3.32 -1.89
C ALA A 139 -2.34 -2.99 -0.48
N GLU A 140 -2.75 -1.82 0.02
CA GLU A 140 -2.37 -1.29 1.33
C GLU A 140 -3.55 -0.55 1.96
N THR A 141 -3.70 -0.64 3.28
CA THR A 141 -4.64 0.23 4.02
C THR A 141 -4.27 1.69 3.82
N GLN A 142 -5.27 2.55 3.72
CA GLN A 142 -5.10 4.01 3.56
C GLN A 142 -5.63 4.78 4.77
N THR A 143 -6.21 4.05 5.70
CA THR A 143 -6.75 4.54 6.98
C THR A 143 -6.29 3.60 8.08
N LEU A 144 -6.44 4.02 9.32
CA LEU A 144 -6.15 3.22 10.49
C LEU A 144 -7.30 3.42 11.48
N ALA A 145 -8.38 2.68 11.27
CA ALA A 145 -9.61 2.79 12.07
C ALA A 145 -9.65 1.78 13.24
N GLY A 146 -8.93 0.67 13.13
CA GLY A 146 -8.82 -0.36 14.16
C GLY A 146 -7.55 -0.21 15.02
N PRO A 147 -7.54 -0.70 16.26
CA PRO A 147 -6.36 -0.73 17.10
C PRO A 147 -5.45 -1.93 16.81
N ASP A 148 -5.91 -2.90 16.05
CA ASP A 148 -5.25 -4.17 15.80
C ASP A 148 -4.40 -4.10 14.53
N VAL A 149 -3.27 -4.81 14.54
CA VAL A 149 -2.44 -4.97 13.34
C VAL A 149 -3.23 -5.76 12.32
N ALA A 150 -3.41 -5.18 11.17
CA ALA A 150 -4.21 -5.75 10.10
C ALA A 150 -3.55 -5.52 8.74
N ASN A 151 -3.66 -6.51 7.88
CA ASN A 151 -3.10 -6.48 6.54
C ASN A 151 -4.21 -6.65 5.50
N VAL A 152 -3.97 -6.14 4.31
CA VAL A 152 -4.83 -6.42 3.16
C VAL A 152 -4.50 -7.79 2.60
N THR A 153 -5.50 -8.65 2.54
CA THR A 153 -5.40 -9.95 1.84
C THR A 153 -5.99 -9.81 0.45
N ILE A 154 -5.25 -10.26 -0.54
CA ILE A 154 -5.64 -10.29 -1.95
C ILE A 154 -6.02 -11.70 -2.32
N ASN A 155 -7.22 -11.90 -2.85
CA ASN A 155 -7.76 -13.20 -3.28
C ASN A 155 -8.39 -13.10 -4.68
N ASN A 156 -8.72 -14.25 -5.26
CA ASN A 156 -9.51 -14.36 -6.49
C ASN A 156 -9.01 -13.48 -7.64
N VAL A 157 -7.68 -13.45 -7.83
CA VAL A 157 -7.08 -12.68 -8.92
C VAL A 157 -7.47 -13.27 -10.27
N THR A 158 -8.08 -12.44 -11.11
CA THR A 158 -8.44 -12.75 -12.50
C THR A 158 -7.81 -11.73 -13.44
N ASN A 159 -8.06 -11.83 -14.73
CA ASN A 159 -7.56 -10.86 -15.71
C ASN A 159 -8.19 -9.47 -15.59
N ASN A 160 -9.31 -9.32 -14.88
CA ASN A 160 -10.06 -8.06 -14.80
C ASN A 160 -10.64 -7.75 -13.41
N SER A 161 -10.35 -8.55 -12.42
CA SER A 161 -10.80 -8.34 -11.04
C SER A 161 -9.89 -8.98 -10.00
N VAL A 162 -10.00 -8.47 -8.80
CA VAL A 162 -9.37 -9.00 -7.60
C VAL A 162 -10.33 -8.81 -6.44
N SER A 163 -10.32 -9.71 -5.46
CA SER A 163 -11.04 -9.51 -4.20
C SER A 163 -10.03 -9.06 -3.13
N VAL A 164 -10.39 -8.07 -2.36
CA VAL A 164 -9.60 -7.57 -1.22
C VAL A 164 -10.40 -7.66 0.07
N ARG A 165 -9.72 -7.95 1.17
CA ARG A 165 -10.29 -7.91 2.52
C ARG A 165 -9.22 -7.54 3.53
N ILE A 166 -9.64 -7.09 4.71
CA ILE A 166 -8.75 -6.90 5.85
C ILE A 166 -8.65 -8.20 6.64
N THR A 167 -7.43 -8.58 6.96
CA THR A 167 -7.12 -9.74 7.81
C THR A 167 -6.29 -9.29 8.99
N GLU A 168 -6.79 -9.56 10.19
CA GLU A 168 -6.06 -9.31 11.43
C GLU A 168 -5.17 -10.49 11.80
N THR A 169 -4.06 -10.22 12.47
CA THR A 169 -3.26 -11.28 13.08
C THR A 169 -4.01 -11.90 14.26
N ASN A 170 -4.28 -13.18 14.16
CA ASN A 170 -5.14 -13.95 15.09
C ASN A 170 -4.49 -14.28 16.45
N TYR A 171 -3.79 -13.37 17.10
CA TYR A 171 -3.22 -13.69 18.42
C TYR A 171 -4.29 -13.81 19.53
N HIS A 172 -5.52 -13.39 19.29
CA HIS A 172 -6.62 -13.40 20.27
C HIS A 172 -7.62 -14.54 20.17
N LEU A 173 -7.39 -15.56 19.38
CA LEU A 173 -8.33 -16.72 19.25
C LEU A 173 -8.58 -17.49 20.54
N THR A 174 -7.92 -17.19 21.66
CA THR A 174 -8.08 -17.97 22.89
C THR A 174 -9.16 -17.48 23.84
N LYS A 175 -9.84 -16.37 23.58
CA LYS A 175 -10.80 -15.87 24.59
C LYS A 175 -12.24 -15.61 24.15
N ARG A 176 -12.64 -15.55 22.91
CA ARG A 176 -14.07 -15.31 22.59
C ARG A 176 -14.57 -15.71 21.21
N GLY A 177 -14.10 -16.65 20.48
CA GLY A 177 -14.85 -17.15 19.30
C GLY A 177 -15.36 -16.09 18.27
N GLU A 178 -14.99 -14.86 18.44
CA GLU A 178 -15.32 -13.75 17.55
C GLU A 178 -14.12 -13.58 16.62
N HIS A 179 -14.21 -14.16 15.44
CA HIS A 179 -13.32 -13.89 14.33
C HIS A 179 -13.41 -12.38 14.04
N GLY A 180 -12.28 -11.67 14.18
CA GLY A 180 -12.16 -10.23 14.20
C GLY A 180 -13.07 -9.49 13.23
N HIS A 181 -13.96 -8.72 13.77
CA HIS A 181 -14.67 -7.67 13.04
C HIS A 181 -13.74 -6.46 12.98
N HIS A 182 -12.82 -6.43 12.02
CA HIS A 182 -12.03 -5.23 11.79
C HIS A 182 -12.94 -4.07 11.42
N ALA A 183 -12.61 -2.87 11.91
CA ALA A 183 -13.27 -1.65 11.49
C ALA A 183 -13.14 -1.48 9.97
N TYR A 184 -14.05 -0.71 9.37
CA TYR A 184 -13.97 -0.42 7.95
C TYR A 184 -12.78 0.48 7.64
N GLU A 185 -11.94 0.05 6.67
CA GLU A 185 -10.79 0.78 6.18
C GLU A 185 -10.99 1.19 4.71
N ASP A 186 -10.32 2.26 4.31
CA ASP A 186 -10.06 2.50 2.90
C ASP A 186 -8.80 1.72 2.50
N VAL A 187 -8.85 1.05 1.36
CA VAL A 187 -7.74 0.28 0.79
C VAL A 187 -7.32 0.89 -0.54
N GLY A 188 -6.04 1.21 -0.67
CA GLY A 188 -5.42 1.57 -1.95
C GLY A 188 -5.03 0.30 -2.70
N VAL A 189 -5.45 0.20 -3.95
CA VAL A 189 -5.10 -0.92 -4.82
C VAL A 189 -4.37 -0.39 -6.04
N ALA A 190 -3.14 -0.84 -6.24
CA ALA A 190 -2.33 -0.57 -7.42
C ALA A 190 -2.28 -1.81 -8.30
N ILE A 191 -2.61 -1.66 -9.57
CA ILE A 191 -2.61 -2.72 -10.57
C ILE A 191 -1.63 -2.32 -11.66
N PHE A 192 -0.54 -3.07 -11.81
CA PHE A 192 0.48 -2.84 -12.83
C PHE A 192 0.49 -3.98 -13.85
N LYS A 193 0.90 -3.69 -15.07
CA LYS A 193 1.21 -4.72 -16.06
C LYS A 193 2.43 -5.53 -15.60
N LYS A 194 2.35 -6.84 -15.61
CA LYS A 194 3.47 -7.73 -15.30
C LYS A 194 4.61 -7.56 -16.31
N GLY A 195 5.84 -7.52 -15.81
CA GLY A 195 7.03 -7.38 -16.64
C GLY A 195 7.27 -5.97 -17.20
N LEU A 196 6.50 -4.97 -16.77
CA LEU A 196 6.72 -3.59 -17.17
C LEU A 196 7.97 -3.03 -16.49
N ILE A 197 8.91 -2.54 -17.27
CA ILE A 197 10.07 -1.79 -16.82
C ILE A 197 9.91 -0.34 -17.28
N LEU A 198 9.92 0.58 -16.33
CA LEU A 198 9.88 2.01 -16.60
C LEU A 198 11.26 2.60 -16.35
N CYS A 199 11.82 3.18 -17.37
CA CYS A 199 13.02 3.99 -17.24
C CYS A 199 12.64 5.47 -17.22
N PHE A 200 12.71 6.10 -16.07
CA PHE A 200 12.57 7.55 -15.93
C PHE A 200 13.93 8.21 -16.21
N GLY A 201 14.24 8.42 -17.46
CA GLY A 201 15.45 9.12 -17.90
C GLY A 201 15.11 10.19 -18.93
N ARG A 202 15.92 11.21 -19.06
CA ARG A 202 15.70 12.36 -19.94
C ARG A 202 15.10 11.96 -21.28
N GLY A 203 13.76 11.88 -21.36
CA GLY A 203 13.01 11.92 -22.62
C GLY A 203 12.77 10.61 -23.33
N THR A 204 12.95 9.42 -22.73
CA THR A 204 12.64 8.17 -23.44
C THR A 204 12.08 7.11 -22.49
N GLU A 205 10.79 6.78 -22.66
CA GLU A 205 10.23 5.54 -22.12
C GLU A 205 10.76 4.39 -22.99
N ILE A 206 11.43 3.43 -22.40
CA ILE A 206 11.75 2.17 -23.08
C ILE A 206 10.77 1.13 -22.54
N LEU A 207 9.80 0.79 -23.33
CA LEU A 207 8.94 -0.38 -23.14
C LEU A 207 9.63 -1.58 -23.78
N THR A 208 9.99 -2.57 -23.00
CA THR A 208 10.41 -3.88 -23.51
C THR A 208 9.39 -4.94 -23.13
#